data_91eb23fabadc0f05683a580008bc248d
#
_entry.id   91eb23fabadc0f05683a580008bc248d
#
_cell.length_a   1.000
_cell.length_b   1.000
_cell.length_c   1.000
_cell.angle_alpha   90.00
_cell.angle_beta   90.00
_cell.angle_gamma   90.00
#
_symmetry.space_group_name_H-M   'P 1'
#
loop_
_entity.id
_entity.type
_entity.pdbx_description
1 polymer ?
#
loop_
_entity_poly.entity_id
_entity_poly.type
_entity_poly.pdbx_seq_one_letter_code
_entity_poly.pdbx_strand_id
1 'polypeptide(L)'
;MFTSCRAFEGGLRSAEGDANLVLWDFHDLLFHARSTQGRHANPVGGVYPYADAIPALPAVRPRWPGRQIDLRGFASAHAPDASPAVSRTAADRSVRLAKQLRDRHSTRSFDERRPITLAELARFLDGTARVVSKGQSKLDLGEDDSLLAYALRPYPSGGASYELELYLAVDKCEGLARGFYHYDAGAHALMPIEVRAQVLDAILREAALAMDSPAAPQILITIAARFGRVAWKYSSLAYALILKDTGVLMQTFYMMATAMGLGACAIGTANIDLFSKMTGLEFHIEGPVGQFAIGRGAKPDASDRYGETS
;
A
#
# COMPACT_ATOMS: atom_id res chain seq x y z
N MET A 1 20.49 24.27 -8.30
CA MET A 1 19.40 23.37 -8.68
C MET A 1 18.03 24.04 -8.52
N PHE A 2 17.64 24.56 -7.34
CA PHE A 2 16.32 25.20 -7.13
C PHE A 2 16.07 26.46 -7.98
N THR A 3 17.09 27.26 -8.24
CA THR A 3 16.94 28.48 -9.04
C THR A 3 16.62 28.18 -10.50
N SER A 4 17.22 27.12 -11.07
CA SER A 4 16.95 26.70 -12.44
C SER A 4 15.55 26.08 -12.58
N CYS A 5 15.06 25.36 -11.58
CA CYS A 5 13.69 24.80 -11.58
C CYS A 5 12.63 25.93 -11.59
N ARG A 6 12.82 26.99 -10.75
CA ARG A 6 11.90 28.13 -10.74
C ARG A 6 11.88 28.91 -12.08
N ALA A 7 13.05 29.08 -12.68
CA ALA A 7 13.12 29.74 -13.99
C ALA A 7 12.44 28.91 -15.09
N PHE A 8 12.59 27.60 -15.08
CA PHE A 8 11.91 26.70 -16.00
C PHE A 8 10.41 26.67 -15.77
N GLU A 9 9.97 26.62 -14.51
CA GLU A 9 8.56 26.70 -14.12
C GLU A 9 7.89 27.99 -14.60
N GLY A 10 8.55 29.12 -14.39
CA GLY A 10 8.08 30.43 -14.88
C GLY A 10 7.95 30.47 -16.41
N GLY A 11 8.91 29.90 -17.13
CA GLY A 11 8.84 29.76 -18.57
C GLY A 11 7.70 28.86 -19.07
N LEU A 12 7.45 27.74 -18.36
CA LEU A 12 6.36 26.83 -18.68
C LEU A 12 4.99 27.50 -18.49
N ARG A 13 4.79 28.18 -17.35
CA ARG A 13 3.53 28.90 -17.07
C ARG A 13 3.29 30.03 -18.06
N SER A 14 4.31 30.77 -18.40
CA SER A 14 4.22 31.87 -19.38
C SER A 14 3.89 31.34 -20.78
N ALA A 15 4.47 30.23 -21.18
CA ALA A 15 4.22 29.62 -22.51
C ALA A 15 2.78 29.05 -22.63
N GLU A 16 2.20 28.58 -21.54
CA GLU A 16 0.82 28.04 -21.52
C GLU A 16 -0.23 29.15 -21.54
N GLY A 17 0.09 30.37 -21.09
CA GLY A 17 -0.82 31.50 -21.09
C GLY A 17 -2.06 31.37 -20.19
N ASP A 18 -2.09 30.38 -19.31
CA ASP A 18 -3.21 30.11 -18.40
C ASP A 18 -2.86 30.52 -16.96
N ALA A 19 -3.58 31.52 -16.43
CA ALA A 19 -3.40 31.99 -15.06
C ALA A 19 -3.67 30.89 -14.01
N ASN A 20 -4.43 29.85 -14.32
CA ASN A 20 -4.72 28.74 -13.40
C ASN A 20 -3.49 27.86 -13.17
N LEU A 21 -2.49 27.88 -14.04
CA LEU A 21 -1.22 27.15 -13.83
C LEU A 21 -0.46 27.63 -12.61
N VAL A 22 -0.76 28.82 -12.08
CA VAL A 22 -0.18 29.31 -10.82
C VAL A 22 -0.54 28.41 -9.62
N LEU A 23 -1.63 27.64 -9.71
CA LEU A 23 -2.07 26.71 -8.66
C LEU A 23 -1.26 25.41 -8.64
N TRP A 24 -0.45 25.14 -9.66
CA TRP A 24 0.38 23.96 -9.75
C TRP A 24 1.79 24.21 -9.23
N ASP A 25 2.30 23.28 -8.42
CA ASP A 25 3.74 23.16 -8.24
C ASP A 25 4.39 22.65 -9.53
N PHE A 26 5.60 23.10 -9.83
CA PHE A 26 6.32 22.69 -11.04
C PHE A 26 6.47 21.17 -11.13
N HIS A 27 6.84 20.54 -10.00
CA HIS A 27 7.07 19.09 -9.96
C HIS A 27 5.78 18.31 -10.20
N ASP A 28 4.67 18.77 -9.65
CA ASP A 28 3.36 18.14 -9.84
C ASP A 28 2.88 18.28 -11.28
N LEU A 29 3.01 19.47 -11.86
CA LEU A 29 2.65 19.73 -13.26
C LEU A 29 3.53 18.91 -14.22
N LEU A 30 4.83 18.86 -13.98
CA LEU A 30 5.75 18.07 -14.78
C LEU A 30 5.42 16.57 -14.68
N PHE A 31 5.18 16.08 -13.47
CA PHE A 31 4.80 14.68 -13.25
C PHE A 31 3.46 14.35 -13.92
N HIS A 32 2.44 15.19 -13.72
CA HIS A 32 1.13 15.02 -14.34
C HIS A 32 1.24 15.01 -15.87
N ALA A 33 1.88 16.02 -16.45
CA ALA A 33 2.05 16.12 -17.89
C ALA A 33 2.88 14.97 -18.47
N ARG A 34 3.93 14.52 -17.77
CA ARG A 34 4.86 13.48 -18.22
C ARG A 34 4.28 12.08 -18.10
N SER A 35 3.46 11.82 -17.10
CA SER A 35 2.92 10.48 -16.81
C SER A 35 1.53 10.21 -17.43
N THR A 36 0.96 11.19 -18.15
CA THR A 36 -0.32 11.08 -18.85
C THR A 36 -0.14 11.10 -20.37
N GLN A 37 -1.19 10.76 -21.12
CA GLN A 37 -1.21 10.87 -22.57
C GLN A 37 -1.64 12.29 -23.01
N GLY A 38 -1.33 12.65 -24.24
CA GLY A 38 -1.76 13.88 -24.89
C GLY A 38 -0.63 14.89 -25.06
N ARG A 39 0.02 15.37 -24.00
CA ARG A 39 1.15 16.30 -24.08
C ARG A 39 2.48 15.64 -24.44
N HIS A 40 2.66 14.38 -24.10
CA HIS A 40 3.83 13.59 -24.44
C HIS A 40 3.42 12.32 -25.18
N ALA A 41 4.26 11.92 -26.13
CA ALA A 41 4.10 10.66 -26.84
C ALA A 41 4.59 9.50 -25.95
N ASN A 42 3.85 9.19 -24.90
CA ASN A 42 4.15 8.03 -24.09
C ASN A 42 3.74 6.76 -24.83
N PRO A 43 4.58 5.73 -24.84
CA PRO A 43 4.19 4.44 -25.38
C PRO A 43 2.95 3.89 -24.65
N VAL A 44 2.09 3.20 -25.39
CA VAL A 44 0.93 2.51 -24.81
C VAL A 44 1.36 1.12 -24.33
N GLY A 45 1.04 0.79 -23.08
CA GLY A 45 1.35 -0.52 -22.49
C GLY A 45 2.80 -0.65 -21.99
N GLY A 46 3.29 -1.88 -21.91
CA GLY A 46 4.65 -2.18 -21.49
C GLY A 46 5.65 -1.96 -22.60
N VAL A 47 6.69 -1.19 -22.38
CA VAL A 47 7.73 -0.88 -23.36
C VAL A 47 9.07 -1.55 -23.08
N TYR A 48 9.23 -2.13 -21.89
CA TYR A 48 10.40 -2.91 -21.47
C TYR A 48 11.76 -2.25 -21.78
N PRO A 49 11.97 -0.97 -21.42
CA PRO A 49 13.12 -0.20 -21.91
C PRO A 49 14.47 -0.72 -21.41
N TYR A 50 14.46 -1.65 -20.47
CA TYR A 50 15.68 -2.21 -19.86
C TYR A 50 15.77 -3.74 -19.98
N ALA A 51 14.91 -4.38 -20.80
CA ALA A 51 14.84 -5.83 -20.90
C ALA A 51 16.17 -6.47 -21.33
N ASP A 52 16.90 -5.82 -22.23
CA ASP A 52 18.18 -6.31 -22.75
C ASP A 52 19.37 -6.09 -21.80
N ALA A 53 19.22 -5.20 -20.81
CA ALA A 53 20.32 -4.80 -19.91
C ALA A 53 20.13 -5.25 -18.47
N ILE A 54 18.88 -5.34 -17.99
CA ILE A 54 18.55 -5.61 -16.60
C ILE A 54 17.49 -6.72 -16.54
N PRO A 55 17.76 -7.83 -15.84
CA PRO A 55 16.75 -8.88 -15.65
C PRO A 55 15.57 -8.36 -14.84
N ALA A 56 14.36 -8.84 -15.15
CA ALA A 56 13.17 -8.51 -14.39
C ALA A 56 13.32 -8.93 -12.94
N LEU A 57 12.89 -8.07 -12.00
CA LEU A 57 12.84 -8.44 -10.60
C LEU A 57 11.85 -9.59 -10.38
N PRO A 58 12.15 -10.54 -9.46
CA PRO A 58 11.24 -11.63 -9.14
C PRO A 58 9.85 -11.11 -8.76
N ALA A 59 8.79 -11.84 -9.13
CA ALA A 59 7.42 -11.49 -8.80
C ALA A 59 7.16 -11.45 -7.27
N VAL A 60 7.86 -12.33 -6.53
CA VAL A 60 7.85 -12.33 -5.07
C VAL A 60 9.24 -11.93 -4.59
N ARG A 61 9.28 -11.02 -3.64
CA ARG A 61 10.53 -10.58 -3.02
C ARG A 61 11.26 -11.78 -2.40
N PRO A 62 12.58 -11.87 -2.50
CA PRO A 62 13.36 -12.81 -1.71
C PRO A 62 13.05 -12.62 -0.22
N ARG A 63 12.95 -13.74 0.50
CA ARG A 63 12.62 -13.73 1.93
C ARG A 63 13.63 -12.90 2.71
N TRP A 64 13.13 -12.11 3.67
CA TRP A 64 14.00 -11.48 4.66
C TRP A 64 14.71 -12.55 5.50
N PRO A 65 15.98 -12.33 5.83
CA PRO A 65 16.68 -13.23 6.75
C PRO A 65 16.03 -13.18 8.14
N GLY A 66 16.13 -14.29 8.88
CA GLY A 66 15.66 -14.38 10.25
C GLY A 66 14.48 -15.33 10.43
N ARG A 67 13.93 -15.31 11.65
CA ARG A 67 12.82 -16.18 12.07
C ARG A 67 11.50 -15.73 11.43
N GLN A 68 10.83 -16.67 10.78
CA GLN A 68 9.50 -16.46 10.24
C GLN A 68 8.42 -16.65 11.33
N ILE A 69 7.44 -15.75 11.34
CA ILE A 69 6.17 -15.92 12.08
C ILE A 69 5.14 -16.41 11.07
N ASP A 70 4.79 -17.69 11.14
CA ASP A 70 3.84 -18.31 10.23
C ASP A 70 2.40 -17.89 10.57
N LEU A 71 1.69 -17.37 9.58
CA LEU A 71 0.31 -16.89 9.72
C LEU A 71 -0.73 -17.86 9.14
N ARG A 72 -0.31 -18.93 8.47
CA ARG A 72 -1.22 -19.86 7.77
C ARG A 72 -2.19 -20.54 8.72
N GLY A 73 -1.77 -20.87 9.93
CA GLY A 73 -2.62 -21.49 10.96
C GLY A 73 -3.78 -20.61 11.45
N PHE A 74 -3.68 -19.28 11.29
CA PHE A 74 -4.72 -18.34 11.71
C PHE A 74 -5.81 -18.10 10.66
N ALA A 75 -5.49 -18.24 9.38
CA ALA A 75 -6.43 -18.06 8.28
C ALA A 75 -7.50 -19.16 8.27
N SER A 76 -7.11 -20.40 8.58
CA SER A 76 -7.99 -21.56 8.54
C SER A 76 -8.93 -21.70 9.75
N ALA A 77 -8.59 -21.09 10.89
CA ALA A 77 -9.35 -21.24 12.14
C ALA A 77 -10.72 -20.54 12.15
N HIS A 78 -11.04 -19.77 11.10
CA HIS A 78 -12.29 -19.03 10.99
C HIS A 78 -12.90 -19.15 9.57
N ALA A 79 -12.84 -20.34 8.96
CA ALA A 79 -13.84 -20.65 7.97
C ALA A 79 -15.19 -20.47 8.67
N PRO A 80 -16.12 -19.63 8.16
CA PRO A 80 -17.44 -19.55 8.76
C PRO A 80 -17.98 -20.97 8.81
N ASP A 81 -18.45 -21.38 9.97
CA ASP A 81 -19.21 -22.60 10.12
C ASP A 81 -20.09 -22.76 8.88
N ALA A 82 -19.90 -23.86 8.19
CA ALA A 82 -20.73 -24.24 7.07
C ALA A 82 -22.10 -24.62 7.61
N SER A 83 -22.82 -23.62 8.13
CA SER A 83 -24.24 -23.69 8.37
C SER A 83 -24.92 -23.78 7.02
N PRO A 84 -25.86 -24.71 6.79
CA PRO A 84 -26.32 -25.11 5.49
C PRO A 84 -26.90 -23.93 4.70
N ALA A 85 -26.35 -23.73 3.55
CA ALA A 85 -26.89 -23.09 2.36
C ALA A 85 -28.10 -22.16 2.53
N VAL A 86 -27.85 -20.93 2.99
CA VAL A 86 -28.67 -19.83 2.50
C VAL A 86 -28.09 -19.42 1.15
N SER A 87 -28.74 -19.82 0.06
CA SER A 87 -28.46 -19.33 -1.29
C SER A 87 -28.64 -17.80 -1.29
N ARG A 88 -27.54 -17.08 -1.03
CA ARG A 88 -27.57 -15.61 -1.05
C ARG A 88 -27.51 -15.16 -2.48
N THR A 89 -28.59 -14.56 -2.94
CA THR A 89 -28.71 -14.06 -4.31
C THR A 89 -27.61 -13.02 -4.62
N ALA A 90 -27.34 -12.78 -5.90
CA ALA A 90 -26.42 -11.71 -6.31
C ALA A 90 -26.87 -10.34 -5.77
N ALA A 91 -28.19 -10.12 -5.65
CA ALA A 91 -28.77 -8.93 -5.07
C ALA A 91 -28.39 -8.75 -3.58
N ASP A 92 -28.45 -9.81 -2.76
CA ASP A 92 -28.07 -9.74 -1.34
C ASP A 92 -26.58 -9.41 -1.15
N ARG A 93 -25.74 -9.93 -2.04
CA ARG A 93 -24.29 -9.64 -2.01
C ARG A 93 -24.01 -8.19 -2.36
N SER A 94 -24.70 -7.64 -3.38
CA SER A 94 -24.53 -6.24 -3.80
C SER A 94 -24.98 -5.27 -2.72
N VAL A 95 -26.10 -5.54 -2.05
CA VAL A 95 -26.62 -4.71 -0.93
C VAL A 95 -25.62 -4.68 0.24
N ARG A 96 -25.03 -5.82 0.57
CA ARG A 96 -24.00 -5.89 1.62
C ARG A 96 -22.75 -5.11 1.27
N LEU A 97 -22.25 -5.28 0.05
CA LEU A 97 -21.09 -4.52 -0.42
C LEU A 97 -21.37 -3.03 -0.40
N ALA A 98 -22.53 -2.60 -0.89
CA ALA A 98 -22.94 -1.20 -0.87
C ALA A 98 -23.03 -0.64 0.56
N LYS A 99 -23.57 -1.43 1.52
CA LYS A 99 -23.56 -1.06 2.93
C LYS A 99 -22.13 -0.90 3.47
N GLN A 100 -21.28 -1.87 3.22
CA GLN A 100 -19.87 -1.87 3.67
C GLN A 100 -19.10 -0.67 3.11
N LEU A 101 -19.34 -0.29 1.85
CA LEU A 101 -18.75 0.92 1.24
C LEU A 101 -19.20 2.20 1.95
N ARG A 102 -20.47 2.30 2.36
CA ARG A 102 -21.00 3.45 3.11
C ARG A 102 -20.52 3.49 4.56
N ASP A 103 -20.40 2.33 5.19
CA ASP A 103 -19.95 2.21 6.60
C ASP A 103 -18.45 2.51 6.75
N ARG A 104 -17.69 2.42 5.68
CA ARG A 104 -16.26 2.69 5.68
C ARG A 104 -15.98 4.16 6.05
N HIS A 105 -15.22 4.37 7.09
CA HIS A 105 -14.70 5.68 7.52
C HIS A 105 -13.24 5.56 7.98
N SER A 106 -12.55 6.69 8.10
CA SER A 106 -11.20 6.75 8.66
C SER A 106 -11.27 6.81 10.18
N THR A 107 -10.71 5.81 10.83
CA THR A 107 -10.59 5.74 12.30
C THR A 107 -9.21 6.23 12.70
N ARG A 108 -9.14 7.30 13.48
CA ARG A 108 -7.90 7.92 13.93
C ARG A 108 -7.59 7.68 15.41
N SER A 109 -8.56 7.18 16.16
CA SER A 109 -8.43 6.83 17.59
C SER A 109 -8.59 5.33 17.77
N PHE A 110 -7.65 4.70 18.46
CA PHE A 110 -7.60 3.26 18.68
C PHE A 110 -7.77 2.93 20.18
N ASP A 111 -8.45 1.81 20.46
CA ASP A 111 -8.68 1.35 21.83
C ASP A 111 -7.41 0.73 22.43
N GLU A 112 -6.74 1.46 23.27
CA GLU A 112 -5.48 1.03 23.89
C GLU A 112 -5.61 -0.21 24.79
N ARG A 113 -6.83 -0.48 25.30
CA ARG A 113 -7.10 -1.59 26.23
C ARG A 113 -7.42 -2.88 25.49
N ARG A 114 -7.81 -2.80 24.23
CA ARG A 114 -8.18 -3.95 23.40
C ARG A 114 -7.38 -3.91 22.09
N PRO A 115 -6.11 -4.33 22.09
CA PRO A 115 -5.32 -4.36 20.88
C PRO A 115 -5.92 -5.34 19.84
N ILE A 116 -5.61 -5.10 18.58
CA ILE A 116 -5.81 -6.09 17.50
C ILE A 116 -5.02 -7.35 17.85
N THR A 117 -5.56 -8.51 17.53
CA THR A 117 -4.89 -9.80 17.73
C THR A 117 -4.07 -10.21 16.50
N LEU A 118 -3.06 -11.06 16.69
CA LEU A 118 -2.29 -11.65 15.58
C LEU A 118 -3.21 -12.44 14.62
N ALA A 119 -4.23 -13.10 15.14
CA ALA A 119 -5.20 -13.82 14.30
C ALA A 119 -6.03 -12.88 13.40
N GLU A 120 -6.44 -11.72 13.93
CA GLU A 120 -7.12 -10.69 13.14
C GLU A 120 -6.18 -10.07 12.10
N LEU A 121 -4.94 -9.76 12.48
CA LEU A 121 -3.93 -9.26 11.56
C LEU A 121 -3.65 -10.27 10.43
N ALA A 122 -3.47 -11.54 10.76
CA ALA A 122 -3.25 -12.60 9.78
C ALA A 122 -4.41 -12.70 8.78
N ARG A 123 -5.66 -12.70 9.27
CA ARG A 123 -6.85 -12.73 8.42
C ARG A 123 -6.96 -11.47 7.55
N PHE A 124 -6.62 -10.30 8.07
CA PHE A 124 -6.57 -9.06 7.31
C PHE A 124 -5.58 -9.14 6.16
N LEU A 125 -4.35 -9.58 6.43
CA LEU A 125 -3.29 -9.71 5.42
C LEU A 125 -3.59 -10.81 4.39
N ASP A 126 -4.19 -11.94 4.82
CA ASP A 126 -4.65 -13.03 3.92
C ASP A 126 -5.65 -12.50 2.90
N GLY A 127 -6.67 -11.79 3.35
CA GLY A 127 -7.75 -11.29 2.49
C GLY A 127 -7.37 -10.09 1.62
N THR A 128 -6.23 -9.43 1.89
CA THR A 128 -5.89 -8.17 1.21
C THR A 128 -4.59 -8.22 0.41
N ALA A 129 -3.58 -8.96 0.86
CA ALA A 129 -2.23 -8.81 0.33
C ALA A 129 -1.49 -10.12 0.05
N ARG A 130 -2.01 -11.27 0.52
CA ARG A 130 -1.39 -12.57 0.29
C ARG A 130 -1.30 -12.91 -1.19
N VAL A 131 -0.23 -13.57 -1.60
CA VAL A 131 -0.13 -14.14 -2.95
C VAL A 131 -1.10 -15.29 -3.09
N VAL A 132 -2.07 -15.15 -3.99
CA VAL A 132 -3.12 -16.15 -4.27
C VAL A 132 -2.77 -17.06 -5.43
N SER A 133 -1.92 -16.61 -6.35
CA SER A 133 -1.46 -17.39 -7.50
C SER A 133 -0.09 -16.93 -7.95
N LYS A 134 0.73 -17.84 -8.42
CA LYS A 134 2.06 -17.59 -9.02
C LYS A 134 2.17 -18.28 -10.35
N GLY A 135 2.89 -17.69 -11.28
CA GLY A 135 3.16 -18.30 -12.57
C GLY A 135 4.17 -17.51 -13.38
N GLN A 136 4.30 -17.92 -14.61
CA GLN A 136 5.14 -17.24 -15.61
C GLN A 136 4.29 -17.00 -16.86
N SER A 137 4.45 -15.84 -17.48
CA SER A 137 3.89 -15.52 -18.79
C SER A 137 5.01 -15.32 -19.78
N LYS A 138 4.82 -15.77 -21.00
CA LYS A 138 5.73 -15.46 -22.08
C LYS A 138 5.61 -13.97 -22.42
N LEU A 139 6.75 -13.32 -22.62
CA LEU A 139 6.84 -12.00 -23.20
C LEU A 139 7.23 -12.18 -24.65
N ASP A 140 6.45 -11.60 -25.55
CA ASP A 140 6.81 -11.50 -26.96
C ASP A 140 7.71 -10.26 -27.12
N LEU A 141 9.02 -10.46 -26.94
CA LEU A 141 10.06 -9.44 -27.13
C LEU A 141 10.91 -9.70 -28.38
N GLY A 142 10.41 -10.49 -29.34
CA GLY A 142 11.14 -10.89 -30.54
C GLY A 142 11.70 -12.31 -30.46
N GLU A 143 12.96 -12.53 -30.84
CA GLU A 143 13.54 -13.88 -30.99
C GLU A 143 13.77 -14.65 -29.68
N ASP A 144 13.74 -13.97 -28.52
CA ASP A 144 13.93 -14.61 -27.20
C ASP A 144 12.60 -14.76 -26.44
N ASP A 145 12.23 -16.01 -26.12
CA ASP A 145 11.11 -16.40 -25.24
C ASP A 145 11.43 -16.01 -23.79
N SER A 146 11.42 -14.72 -23.46
CA SER A 146 11.61 -14.25 -22.09
C SER A 146 10.38 -14.55 -21.22
N LEU A 147 10.60 -15.15 -20.05
CA LEU A 147 9.53 -15.46 -19.10
C LEU A 147 9.44 -14.38 -18.01
N LEU A 148 8.27 -13.76 -17.88
CA LEU A 148 7.97 -12.83 -16.80
C LEU A 148 7.22 -13.56 -15.68
N ALA A 149 7.83 -13.62 -14.51
CA ALA A 149 7.17 -14.14 -13.32
C ALA A 149 6.10 -13.17 -12.80
N TYR A 150 4.94 -13.72 -12.43
CA TYR A 150 3.87 -12.97 -11.77
C TYR A 150 3.44 -13.63 -10.45
N ALA A 151 2.87 -12.83 -9.55
CA ALA A 151 2.36 -13.27 -8.26
C ALA A 151 1.10 -12.46 -7.91
N LEU A 152 -0.07 -12.99 -8.27
CA LEU A 152 -1.36 -12.31 -8.11
C LEU A 152 -1.73 -12.16 -6.63
N ARG A 153 -2.31 -11.02 -6.29
CA ARG A 153 -2.82 -10.68 -4.95
C ARG A 153 -4.30 -10.28 -5.03
N PRO A 154 -5.04 -10.15 -3.91
CA PRO A 154 -6.48 -9.84 -3.92
C PRO A 154 -6.86 -8.45 -4.47
N TYR A 155 -5.91 -7.56 -4.68
CA TYR A 155 -6.13 -6.25 -5.30
C TYR A 155 -5.57 -6.22 -6.73
N PRO A 156 -6.13 -5.45 -7.67
CA PRO A 156 -5.55 -5.26 -8.99
C PRO A 156 -4.29 -4.40 -8.94
N SER A 157 -3.33 -4.67 -9.82
CA SER A 157 -2.11 -3.90 -10.00
C SER A 157 -1.84 -3.67 -11.48
N GLY A 158 -1.27 -2.51 -11.82
CA GLY A 158 -0.92 -2.14 -13.18
C GLY A 158 -0.06 -3.20 -13.88
N GLY A 159 -0.61 -3.81 -14.96
CA GLY A 159 0.05 -4.89 -15.68
C GLY A 159 0.41 -6.11 -14.84
N ALA A 160 -0.31 -6.36 -13.76
CA ALA A 160 -0.06 -7.42 -12.78
C ALA A 160 1.37 -7.40 -12.20
N SER A 161 1.93 -6.20 -12.02
CA SER A 161 3.30 -6.02 -11.52
C SER A 161 3.43 -6.37 -10.04
N TYR A 162 2.42 -6.02 -9.22
CA TYR A 162 2.38 -6.28 -7.77
C TYR A 162 3.68 -5.90 -7.06
N GLU A 163 4.10 -4.67 -7.28
CA GLU A 163 5.35 -4.08 -6.80
C GLU A 163 5.30 -3.67 -5.32
N LEU A 164 4.10 -3.60 -4.74
CA LEU A 164 3.93 -3.08 -3.39
C LEU A 164 4.31 -4.13 -2.35
N GLU A 165 5.16 -3.74 -1.41
CA GLU A 165 5.59 -4.52 -0.25
C GLU A 165 5.09 -3.86 1.03
N LEU A 166 4.84 -4.67 2.06
CA LEU A 166 4.26 -4.20 3.31
C LEU A 166 5.24 -4.35 4.47
N TYR A 167 5.44 -3.26 5.19
CA TYR A 167 6.25 -3.20 6.39
C TYR A 167 5.41 -2.73 7.57
N LEU A 168 5.39 -3.49 8.65
CA LEU A 168 4.52 -3.28 9.79
C LEU A 168 5.33 -2.77 10.99
N ALA A 169 5.07 -1.54 11.42
CA ALA A 169 5.48 -1.06 12.74
C ALA A 169 4.37 -1.40 13.74
N VAL A 170 4.63 -2.36 14.59
CA VAL A 170 3.69 -2.87 15.58
C VAL A 170 3.96 -2.19 16.92
N ASP A 171 3.01 -1.38 17.39
CA ASP A 171 3.03 -0.84 18.76
C ASP A 171 2.33 -1.79 19.72
N LYS A 172 1.09 -2.20 19.40
CA LYS A 172 0.27 -3.08 20.23
C LYS A 172 -0.44 -4.12 19.37
N CYS A 173 -0.16 -5.39 19.62
CA CYS A 173 -0.85 -6.51 19.00
C CYS A 173 -0.83 -7.71 19.95
N GLU A 174 -1.99 -8.25 20.28
CA GLU A 174 -2.06 -9.45 21.14
C GLU A 174 -1.49 -10.65 20.36
N GLY A 175 -0.52 -11.33 20.94
CA GLY A 175 0.16 -12.48 20.34
C GLY A 175 1.31 -12.12 19.37
N LEU A 176 1.66 -10.83 19.22
CA LEU A 176 2.80 -10.38 18.44
C LEU A 176 3.61 -9.36 19.23
N ALA A 177 4.91 -9.56 19.32
CA ALA A 177 5.79 -8.63 20.01
C ALA A 177 5.82 -7.25 19.33
N ARG A 178 5.98 -6.19 20.12
CA ARG A 178 6.26 -4.85 19.60
C ARG A 178 7.53 -4.88 18.76
N GLY A 179 7.50 -4.32 17.55
CA GLY A 179 8.64 -4.38 16.64
C GLY A 179 8.32 -3.93 15.23
N PHE A 180 9.27 -4.17 14.33
CA PHE A 180 9.14 -3.86 12.92
C PHE A 180 9.27 -5.15 12.09
N TYR A 181 8.40 -5.32 11.12
CA TYR A 181 8.26 -6.57 10.38
C TYR A 181 8.06 -6.32 8.88
N HIS A 182 8.67 -7.13 8.04
CA HIS A 182 8.28 -7.26 6.63
C HIS A 182 7.24 -8.36 6.50
N TYR A 183 6.19 -8.15 5.71
CA TYR A 183 5.21 -9.18 5.38
C TYR A 183 5.62 -9.94 4.12
N ASP A 184 6.03 -11.19 4.29
CA ASP A 184 6.25 -12.11 3.17
C ASP A 184 4.88 -12.59 2.64
N ALA A 185 4.38 -11.92 1.59
CA ALA A 185 3.09 -12.24 1.00
C ALA A 185 3.05 -13.63 0.35
N GLY A 186 4.21 -14.15 -0.09
CA GLY A 186 4.34 -15.46 -0.71
C GLY A 186 4.24 -16.61 0.28
N ALA A 187 4.83 -16.43 1.45
CA ALA A 187 4.79 -17.39 2.54
C ALA A 187 3.63 -17.14 3.51
N HIS A 188 2.95 -16.00 3.42
CA HIS A 188 1.99 -15.50 4.41
C HIS A 188 2.60 -15.49 5.81
N ALA A 189 3.65 -14.71 5.99
CA ALA A 189 4.44 -14.70 7.21
C ALA A 189 4.99 -13.30 7.52
N LEU A 190 5.24 -13.04 8.80
CA LEU A 190 5.92 -11.83 9.26
C LEU A 190 7.40 -12.15 9.51
N MET A 191 8.28 -11.33 8.95
CA MET A 191 9.73 -11.41 9.09
C MET A 191 10.21 -10.25 9.95
N PRO A 192 10.66 -10.47 11.19
CA PRO A 192 11.13 -9.40 12.04
C PRO A 192 12.39 -8.74 11.45
N ILE A 193 12.42 -7.42 11.53
CA ILE A 193 13.56 -6.58 11.17
C ILE A 193 14.03 -5.88 12.44
N GLU A 194 15.30 -6.05 12.78
CA GLU A 194 15.87 -5.40 13.94
C GLU A 194 15.98 -3.88 13.75
N VAL A 195 15.31 -3.14 14.61
CA VAL A 195 15.34 -1.67 14.61
C VAL A 195 15.54 -1.15 16.03
N ARG A 196 16.15 0.02 16.15
CA ARG A 196 16.25 0.71 17.44
C ARG A 196 14.87 1.17 17.88
N ALA A 197 14.55 1.01 19.18
CA ALA A 197 13.25 1.40 19.73
C ALA A 197 12.90 2.88 19.43
N GLN A 198 13.87 3.78 19.50
CA GLN A 198 13.68 5.20 19.21
C GLN A 198 13.25 5.47 17.76
N VAL A 199 13.72 4.66 16.80
CA VAL A 199 13.35 4.80 15.38
C VAL A 199 11.94 4.27 15.16
N LEU A 200 11.58 3.15 15.80
CA LEU A 200 10.21 2.63 15.81
C LEU A 200 9.23 3.64 16.44
N ASP A 201 9.60 4.24 17.57
CA ASP A 201 8.80 5.29 18.21
C ASP A 201 8.63 6.52 17.30
N ALA A 202 9.67 6.88 16.54
CA ALA A 202 9.61 8.02 15.64
C ALA A 202 8.59 7.83 14.52
N ILE A 203 8.61 6.67 13.83
CA ILE A 203 7.68 6.43 12.71
C ILE A 203 6.23 6.32 13.21
N LEU A 204 6.00 5.75 14.39
CA LEU A 204 4.68 5.66 15.00
C LEU A 204 4.15 7.02 15.43
N ARG A 205 5.00 7.91 15.98
CA ARG A 205 4.63 9.29 16.31
C ARG A 205 4.33 10.12 15.08
N GLU A 206 5.12 10.00 14.01
CA GLU A 206 4.84 10.70 12.76
C GLU A 206 3.49 10.28 12.16
N ALA A 207 3.16 8.99 12.23
CA ALA A 207 1.85 8.50 11.81
C ALA A 207 0.71 9.10 12.66
N ALA A 208 0.89 9.18 13.99
CA ALA A 208 -0.08 9.80 14.89
C ALA A 208 -0.29 11.28 14.52
N LEU A 209 0.79 12.04 14.30
CA LEU A 209 0.73 13.43 13.87
C LEU A 209 0.01 13.57 12.51
N ALA A 210 0.32 12.71 11.54
CA ALA A 210 -0.31 12.74 10.22
C ALA A 210 -1.81 12.42 10.26
N MET A 211 -2.26 11.66 11.27
CA MET A 211 -3.67 11.34 11.50
C MET A 211 -4.39 12.38 12.38
N ASP A 212 -3.69 13.36 12.91
CA ASP A 212 -4.20 14.23 13.99
C ASP A 212 -4.75 13.41 15.18
N SER A 213 -3.96 12.42 15.59
CA SER A 213 -4.31 11.45 16.62
C SER A 213 -3.52 11.72 17.92
N PRO A 214 -4.14 11.60 19.10
CA PRO A 214 -3.42 11.77 20.38
C PRO A 214 -2.46 10.63 20.69
N ALA A 215 -2.62 9.48 20.03
CA ALA A 215 -1.85 8.26 20.28
C ALA A 215 -1.41 7.58 18.98
N ALA A 216 -0.36 6.79 19.06
CA ALA A 216 0.10 5.97 17.96
C ALA A 216 -0.96 4.91 17.55
N PRO A 217 -1.02 4.52 16.26
CA PRO A 217 -1.86 3.40 15.85
C PRO A 217 -1.34 2.10 16.46
N GLN A 218 -2.22 1.12 16.64
CA GLN A 218 -1.81 -0.19 17.14
C GLN A 218 -0.84 -0.88 16.17
N ILE A 219 -1.09 -0.76 14.88
CA ILE A 219 -0.20 -1.20 13.81
C ILE A 219 -0.19 -0.14 12.70
N LEU A 220 1.00 0.25 12.27
CA LEU A 220 1.22 1.08 11.11
C LEU A 220 1.81 0.23 9.98
N ILE A 221 1.11 0.14 8.86
CA ILE A 221 1.58 -0.55 7.65
C ILE A 221 2.18 0.50 6.73
N THR A 222 3.48 0.45 6.48
CA THR A 222 4.12 1.23 5.43
C THR A 222 4.04 0.44 4.12
N ILE A 223 3.43 1.05 3.11
CA ILE A 223 3.34 0.53 1.75
C ILE A 223 4.56 1.05 1.01
N ALA A 224 5.48 0.16 0.65
CA ALA A 224 6.69 0.48 -0.10
C ALA A 224 6.61 -0.08 -1.51
N ALA A 225 7.11 0.66 -2.49
CA ALA A 225 7.12 0.23 -3.88
C ALA A 225 8.52 -0.23 -4.31
N ARG A 226 8.62 -1.38 -4.91
CA ARG A 226 9.80 -1.85 -5.64
C ARG A 226 9.78 -1.22 -7.02
N PHE A 227 10.30 0.01 -7.14
CA PHE A 227 10.15 0.86 -8.33
C PHE A 227 10.60 0.18 -9.62
N GLY A 228 11.73 -0.56 -9.58
CA GLY A 228 12.24 -1.30 -10.72
C GLY A 228 11.29 -2.36 -11.25
N ARG A 229 10.35 -2.87 -10.44
CA ARG A 229 9.35 -3.86 -10.88
C ARG A 229 8.37 -3.27 -11.91
N VAL A 230 8.02 -1.99 -11.76
CA VAL A 230 7.11 -1.28 -12.65
C VAL A 230 7.88 -0.53 -13.75
N ALA A 231 8.96 0.18 -13.37
CA ALA A 231 9.78 0.95 -14.31
C ALA A 231 10.45 0.07 -15.36
N TRP A 232 10.76 -1.18 -15.03
CA TRP A 232 11.28 -2.15 -16.01
C TRP A 232 10.28 -2.40 -17.16
N LYS A 233 8.98 -2.40 -16.85
CA LYS A 233 7.91 -2.65 -17.82
C LYS A 233 7.37 -1.36 -18.46
N TYR A 234 7.22 -0.30 -17.65
CA TYR A 234 6.63 0.96 -18.05
C TYR A 234 7.65 2.08 -17.92
N SER A 235 7.67 3.01 -18.86
CA SER A 235 8.55 4.18 -18.82
C SER A 235 7.95 5.28 -17.93
N SER A 236 7.56 6.39 -18.53
CA SER A 236 7.01 7.58 -17.85
C SER A 236 5.74 7.32 -17.01
N LEU A 237 4.99 6.26 -17.32
CA LEU A 237 3.78 5.91 -16.58
C LEU A 237 4.05 5.18 -15.24
N ALA A 238 5.29 4.72 -15.01
CA ALA A 238 5.59 3.80 -13.91
C ALA A 238 5.19 4.36 -12.55
N TYR A 239 5.59 5.59 -12.21
CA TYR A 239 5.29 6.17 -10.92
C TYR A 239 3.79 6.48 -10.75
N ALA A 240 3.11 6.93 -11.80
CA ALA A 240 1.68 7.13 -11.78
C ALA A 240 0.89 5.83 -11.54
N LEU A 241 1.34 4.71 -12.10
CA LEU A 241 0.75 3.39 -11.84
C LEU A 241 0.94 2.98 -10.39
N ILE A 242 2.15 3.13 -9.84
CA ILE A 242 2.45 2.82 -8.43
C ILE A 242 1.52 3.59 -7.49
N LEU A 243 1.30 4.88 -7.71
CA LEU A 243 0.40 5.68 -6.87
C LEU A 243 -1.06 5.24 -6.99
N LYS A 244 -1.52 4.85 -8.19
CA LYS A 244 -2.86 4.29 -8.41
C LYS A 244 -3.01 2.95 -7.71
N ASP A 245 -2.04 2.05 -7.83
CA ASP A 245 -2.03 0.73 -7.19
C ASP A 245 -2.01 0.88 -5.66
N THR A 246 -1.28 1.87 -5.13
CA THR A 246 -1.30 2.23 -3.71
C THR A 246 -2.70 2.62 -3.23
N GLY A 247 -3.39 3.49 -3.97
CA GLY A 247 -4.77 3.90 -3.66
C GLY A 247 -5.75 2.72 -3.69
N VAL A 248 -5.59 1.82 -4.67
CA VAL A 248 -6.41 0.60 -4.78
C VAL A 248 -6.15 -0.34 -3.59
N LEU A 249 -4.90 -0.53 -3.19
CA LEU A 249 -4.55 -1.34 -2.02
C LEU A 249 -5.11 -0.74 -0.73
N MET A 250 -5.01 0.59 -0.54
CA MET A 250 -5.60 1.28 0.61
C MET A 250 -7.11 1.08 0.68
N GLN A 251 -7.82 1.15 -0.45
CA GLN A 251 -9.27 0.88 -0.48
C GLN A 251 -9.56 -0.59 -0.17
N THR A 252 -8.76 -1.53 -0.66
CA THR A 252 -8.88 -2.95 -0.32
C THR A 252 -8.71 -3.16 1.19
N PHE A 253 -7.74 -2.48 1.81
CA PHE A 253 -7.53 -2.48 3.24
C PHE A 253 -8.73 -1.94 4.01
N TYR A 254 -9.28 -0.80 3.59
CA TYR A 254 -10.47 -0.24 4.22
C TYR A 254 -11.66 -1.20 4.17
N MET A 255 -11.91 -1.80 3.03
CA MET A 255 -13.04 -2.73 2.87
C MET A 255 -12.90 -3.95 3.78
N MET A 256 -11.69 -4.53 3.87
CA MET A 256 -11.43 -5.66 4.74
C MET A 256 -11.51 -5.26 6.22
N ALA A 257 -10.91 -4.13 6.61
CA ALA A 257 -11.00 -3.63 7.98
C ALA A 257 -12.47 -3.38 8.40
N THR A 258 -13.26 -2.74 7.53
CA THR A 258 -14.70 -2.51 7.76
C THR A 258 -15.46 -3.83 7.92
N ALA A 259 -15.19 -4.82 7.06
CA ALA A 259 -15.81 -6.15 7.14
C ALA A 259 -15.46 -6.88 8.45
N MET A 260 -14.28 -6.62 8.99
CA MET A 260 -13.80 -7.22 10.24
C MET A 260 -14.16 -6.42 11.49
N GLY A 261 -14.80 -5.22 11.34
CA GLY A 261 -15.08 -4.33 12.46
C GLY A 261 -13.82 -3.72 13.09
N LEU A 262 -12.75 -3.58 12.31
CA LEU A 262 -11.51 -2.92 12.71
C LEU A 262 -11.52 -1.45 12.30
N GLY A 263 -10.86 -0.62 13.10
CA GLY A 263 -10.55 0.76 12.76
C GLY A 263 -9.38 0.83 11.78
N ALA A 264 -9.46 1.77 10.84
CA ALA A 264 -8.46 1.94 9.79
C ALA A 264 -8.33 3.39 9.35
N CYS A 265 -7.11 3.82 8.99
CA CYS A 265 -6.85 5.15 8.43
C CYS A 265 -5.71 5.10 7.41
N ALA A 266 -6.01 5.48 6.15
CA ALA A 266 -4.98 5.71 5.15
C ALA A 266 -4.23 7.02 5.45
N ILE A 267 -2.91 7.01 5.28
CA ILE A 267 -2.00 8.13 5.49
C ILE A 267 -1.24 8.36 4.19
N GLY A 268 -1.42 9.53 3.59
CA GLY A 268 -0.85 9.87 2.28
C GLY A 268 0.64 10.22 2.32
N THR A 269 1.23 10.35 3.50
CA THR A 269 2.65 10.68 3.68
C THR A 269 3.42 9.49 4.21
N ALA A 270 4.74 9.48 3.99
CA ALA A 270 5.65 8.52 4.61
C ALA A 270 7.06 9.12 4.67
N ASN A 271 7.78 8.86 5.74
CA ASN A 271 9.14 9.36 5.92
C ASN A 271 10.15 8.41 5.25
N ILE A 272 10.70 8.87 4.13
CA ILE A 272 11.67 8.13 3.32
C ILE A 272 12.93 7.80 4.11
N ASP A 273 13.45 8.76 4.87
CA ASP A 273 14.71 8.60 5.61
C ASP A 273 14.56 7.64 6.79
N LEU A 274 13.43 7.71 7.52
CA LEU A 274 13.15 6.74 8.58
C LEU A 274 12.99 5.33 8.01
N PHE A 275 12.27 5.19 6.91
CA PHE A 275 12.11 3.88 6.25
C PHE A 275 13.47 3.29 5.85
N SER A 276 14.33 4.09 5.20
CA SER A 276 15.67 3.65 4.81
C SER A 276 16.54 3.26 6.02
N LYS A 277 16.45 4.00 7.14
CA LYS A 277 17.14 3.65 8.38
C LYS A 277 16.64 2.35 9.01
N MET A 278 15.36 2.04 8.89
CA MET A 278 14.74 0.84 9.45
C MET A 278 15.01 -0.41 8.61
N THR A 279 15.08 -0.25 7.29
CA THR A 279 15.17 -1.38 6.35
C THR A 279 16.59 -1.61 5.82
N GLY A 280 17.43 -0.58 5.83
CA GLY A 280 18.70 -0.58 5.13
C GLY A 280 18.57 -0.45 3.61
N LEU A 281 17.36 -0.21 3.10
CA LEU A 281 17.08 -0.09 1.67
C LEU A 281 17.24 1.35 1.19
N GLU A 282 17.71 1.51 -0.02
CA GLU A 282 17.76 2.81 -0.69
C GLU A 282 16.36 3.16 -1.21
N PHE A 283 15.86 4.33 -0.80
CA PHE A 283 14.47 4.76 -1.05
C PHE A 283 14.06 4.78 -2.53
N HIS A 284 15.03 4.97 -3.44
CA HIS A 284 14.77 4.97 -4.89
C HIS A 284 14.76 3.56 -5.51
N ILE A 285 15.19 2.53 -4.77
CA ILE A 285 15.11 1.12 -5.18
C ILE A 285 13.81 0.51 -4.66
N GLU A 286 13.59 0.62 -3.36
CA GLU A 286 12.36 0.23 -2.68
C GLU A 286 12.06 1.26 -1.59
N GLY A 287 11.00 2.03 -1.77
CA GLY A 287 10.69 3.18 -0.90
C GLY A 287 9.21 3.35 -0.63
N PRO A 288 8.86 4.04 0.47
CA PRO A 288 7.49 4.22 0.89
C PRO A 288 6.71 5.13 -0.06
N VAL A 289 5.48 4.73 -0.38
CA VAL A 289 4.54 5.47 -1.24
C VAL A 289 3.22 5.77 -0.53
N GLY A 290 3.08 5.34 0.71
CA GLY A 290 1.95 5.63 1.59
C GLY A 290 1.98 4.77 2.84
N GLN A 291 1.11 5.09 3.79
CA GLN A 291 0.98 4.34 5.03
C GLN A 291 -0.50 4.05 5.35
N PHE A 292 -0.72 3.06 6.18
CA PHE A 292 -2.07 2.65 6.58
C PHE A 292 -2.06 2.23 8.05
N ALA A 293 -2.80 2.94 8.89
CA ALA A 293 -2.99 2.60 10.29
C ALA A 293 -4.14 1.61 10.44
N ILE A 294 -3.97 0.59 11.27
CA ILE A 294 -5.01 -0.39 11.58
C ILE A 294 -4.95 -0.80 13.04
N GLY A 295 -6.11 -1.12 13.59
CA GLY A 295 -6.25 -1.59 14.95
C GLY A 295 -7.71 -1.71 15.35
N ARG A 296 -7.96 -1.91 16.63
CA ARG A 296 -9.33 -1.83 17.14
C ARG A 296 -9.69 -0.37 17.35
N GLY A 297 -10.71 0.11 16.64
CA GLY A 297 -11.19 1.47 16.81
C GLY A 297 -11.68 1.72 18.25
N ALA A 298 -11.36 2.87 18.81
CA ALA A 298 -11.98 3.34 20.01
C ALA A 298 -13.50 3.52 19.78
N LYS A 299 -14.31 3.32 20.81
CA LYS A 299 -15.73 3.70 20.72
C LYS A 299 -15.77 5.21 20.47
N PRO A 300 -16.57 5.70 19.50
CA PRO A 300 -16.71 7.13 19.30
C PRO A 300 -17.14 7.78 20.61
N ASP A 301 -16.38 8.74 21.11
CA ASP A 301 -16.89 9.65 22.11
C ASP A 301 -18.06 10.43 21.50
N ALA A 302 -19.03 10.79 22.32
CA ALA A 302 -20.23 11.50 21.87
C ALA A 302 -19.91 12.84 21.17
N SER A 303 -18.66 13.34 21.29
CA SER A 303 -18.12 14.54 20.66
C SER A 303 -17.59 14.33 19.23
N ASP A 304 -17.29 13.08 18.80
CA ASP A 304 -16.68 12.78 17.51
C ASP A 304 -17.68 12.66 16.34
N ARG A 305 -18.96 12.87 16.60
CA ARG A 305 -19.96 12.98 15.53
C ARG A 305 -19.84 14.36 14.91
N TYR A 306 -19.05 14.46 13.85
CA TYR A 306 -19.15 15.60 12.94
C TYR A 306 -20.60 15.70 12.48
N GLY A 307 -21.23 16.82 12.93
CA GLY A 307 -22.53 17.34 12.62
C GLY A 307 -23.33 16.62 11.56
N GLU A 308 -24.29 15.81 11.97
CA GLU A 308 -25.56 15.74 11.30
C GLU A 308 -26.24 17.09 11.54
N THR A 309 -25.95 18.08 10.73
CA THR A 309 -26.83 19.23 10.56
C THR A 309 -27.85 18.83 9.52
N SER A 310 -29.08 18.69 10.00
CA SER A 310 -30.36 18.58 9.32
C SER A 310 -30.51 19.46 8.08
#